data_df202195733e3212e89827b05b3aa48d
#
_entry.id   df202195733e3212e89827b05b3aa48d
#
_cell.length_a   1.000
_cell.length_b   1.000
_cell.length_c   1.000
_cell.angle_alpha   90.00
_cell.angle_beta   90.00
_cell.angle_gamma   90.00
#
_symmetry.space_group_name_H-M   'P 1'
#
loop_
_entity.id
_entity.type
_entity.pdbx_description
1 polymer ?
#
loop_
_entity_poly.entity_id
_entity_poly.type
_entity_poly.pdbx_seq_one_letter_code
_entity_poly.pdbx_strand_id
1 'polypeptide(L)'
;EDVKYQWQDKAYKATKAFSKESEKLGFFGINMASTGCGKTIANARIMYALSDERDGCRFSVALGLRTLTMQTGDAYRALLKLGDDELAVLIGSNAVKLLHQLDKDEKKNTASANGSESIQDDYEHLFVSYEGQIYDGRLKRWLSSSPKLEQLVSAPVLVSTIDHLMPATESQRGGKQIAPMLRLLTSDLVLDEPDDFGLEDLPALCRIVNWAGMLGSRVLLSSATLPPGL
;
A
#
# COMPACT_ATOMS: atom_id res chain seq x y z
N GLU A 1 4.26 -15.73 -24.01
CA GLU A 1 3.52 -14.86 -23.06
C GLU A 1 2.03 -15.04 -23.28
N ASP A 2 1.26 -15.23 -22.21
CA ASP A 2 -0.19 -15.41 -22.28
C ASP A 2 -0.83 -14.12 -22.84
N VAL A 3 -1.62 -14.26 -23.89
CA VAL A 3 -2.31 -13.15 -24.59
C VAL A 3 -3.10 -12.27 -23.59
N LYS A 4 -3.59 -12.88 -22.51
CA LYS A 4 -4.33 -12.23 -21.44
C LYS A 4 -3.56 -11.08 -20.75
N TYR A 5 -2.23 -11.14 -20.72
CA TYR A 5 -1.39 -10.17 -20.00
C TYR A 5 -0.61 -9.20 -20.91
N GLN A 6 -0.75 -9.31 -22.23
CA GLN A 6 -0.07 -8.43 -23.20
C GLN A 6 -0.40 -6.94 -23.02
N TRP A 7 -1.57 -6.62 -22.46
CA TRP A 7 -1.95 -5.24 -22.16
C TRP A 7 -1.04 -4.60 -21.12
N GLN A 8 -0.46 -5.37 -20.19
CA GLN A 8 0.48 -4.88 -19.18
C GLN A 8 1.76 -4.33 -19.83
N ASP A 9 2.23 -4.96 -20.90
CA ASP A 9 3.39 -4.47 -21.66
C ASP A 9 3.08 -3.17 -22.39
N LYS A 10 1.85 -3.04 -22.91
CA LYS A 10 1.40 -1.78 -23.52
C LYS A 10 1.32 -0.66 -22.46
N ALA A 11 0.74 -0.95 -21.30
CA ALA A 11 0.67 -0.02 -20.19
C ALA A 11 2.07 0.40 -19.73
N TYR A 12 3.00 -0.55 -19.54
CA TYR A 12 4.39 -0.27 -19.21
C TYR A 12 5.07 0.66 -20.21
N LYS A 13 4.98 0.33 -21.52
CA LYS A 13 5.61 1.14 -22.58
C LYS A 13 5.02 2.53 -22.68
N ALA A 14 3.70 2.65 -22.59
CA ALA A 14 3.02 3.94 -22.59
C ALA A 14 3.47 4.79 -21.40
N THR A 15 3.50 4.22 -20.21
CA THR A 15 3.92 4.92 -18.99
C THR A 15 5.40 5.31 -19.04
N LYS A 16 6.28 4.42 -19.53
CA LYS A 16 7.72 4.71 -19.67
C LYS A 16 7.99 5.90 -20.57
N ALA A 17 7.17 6.11 -21.60
CA ALA A 17 7.29 7.29 -22.47
C ALA A 17 7.05 8.60 -21.71
N PHE A 18 6.24 8.61 -20.65
CA PHE A 18 5.95 9.76 -19.80
C PHE A 18 6.91 9.92 -18.61
N SER A 19 7.83 9.00 -18.36
CA SER A 19 8.62 9.01 -17.12
C SER A 19 9.39 10.31 -16.92
N LYS A 20 10.07 10.82 -17.94
CA LYS A 20 10.81 12.10 -17.88
C LYS A 20 9.91 13.34 -17.71
N GLU A 21 8.74 13.32 -18.31
CA GLU A 21 7.77 14.41 -18.20
C GLU A 21 7.13 14.41 -16.81
N SER A 22 6.85 13.22 -16.26
CA SER A 22 6.29 13.05 -14.93
C SER A 22 7.17 13.57 -13.79
N GLU A 23 8.49 13.65 -13.98
CA GLU A 23 9.40 14.25 -13.00
C GLU A 23 9.14 15.74 -12.81
N LYS A 24 8.70 16.44 -13.87
CA LYS A 24 8.48 17.88 -13.85
C LYS A 24 7.04 18.27 -13.58
N LEU A 25 6.10 17.52 -14.15
CA LEU A 25 4.68 17.87 -14.14
C LEU A 25 3.85 17.03 -13.17
N GLY A 26 4.46 16.00 -12.54
CA GLY A 26 3.74 14.99 -11.80
C GLY A 26 3.08 13.96 -12.75
N PHE A 27 2.38 13.00 -12.16
CA PHE A 27 1.67 11.97 -12.89
C PHE A 27 0.38 11.61 -12.15
N PHE A 28 -0.73 11.60 -12.89
CA PHE A 28 -1.98 11.05 -12.42
C PHE A 28 -2.50 10.06 -13.47
N GLY A 29 -2.55 8.80 -13.12
CA GLY A 29 -2.95 7.72 -14.02
C GLY A 29 -4.16 6.96 -13.52
N ILE A 30 -4.90 6.35 -14.44
CA ILE A 30 -6.02 5.45 -14.14
C ILE A 30 -5.78 4.12 -14.84
N ASN A 31 -5.70 3.05 -14.08
CA ASN A 31 -5.62 1.69 -14.59
C ASN A 31 -6.99 1.01 -14.46
N MET A 32 -7.73 0.97 -15.57
CA MET A 32 -9.03 0.30 -15.65
C MET A 32 -8.90 -1.01 -16.39
N ALA A 33 -8.80 -2.09 -15.67
CA ALA A 33 -8.80 -3.44 -16.25
C ALA A 33 -9.72 -4.35 -15.43
N SER A 34 -10.39 -5.27 -16.10
CA SER A 34 -11.35 -6.19 -15.47
C SER A 34 -10.69 -7.01 -14.37
N THR A 35 -11.49 -7.47 -13.40
CA THR A 35 -11.04 -8.36 -12.33
C THR A 35 -10.37 -9.62 -12.91
N GLY A 36 -9.29 -10.06 -12.30
CA GLY A 36 -8.54 -11.24 -12.75
C GLY A 36 -7.65 -11.04 -13.99
N CYS A 37 -7.52 -9.82 -14.53
CA CYS A 37 -6.61 -9.51 -15.63
C CYS A 37 -5.19 -9.15 -15.19
N GLY A 38 -4.87 -9.26 -13.89
CA GLY A 38 -3.54 -9.00 -13.36
C GLY A 38 -3.24 -7.53 -13.10
N LYS A 39 -4.23 -6.72 -12.68
CA LYS A 39 -4.07 -5.31 -12.29
C LYS A 39 -2.95 -5.11 -11.27
N THR A 40 -2.90 -5.94 -10.23
CA THR A 40 -1.92 -5.86 -9.14
C THR A 40 -0.48 -5.80 -9.68
N ILE A 41 -0.14 -6.69 -10.62
CA ILE A 41 1.20 -6.70 -11.23
C ILE A 41 1.38 -5.54 -12.21
N ALA A 42 0.33 -5.18 -12.95
CA ALA A 42 0.38 -4.03 -13.84
C ALA A 42 0.64 -2.73 -13.08
N ASN A 43 0.03 -2.54 -11.89
CA ASN A 43 0.27 -1.39 -11.03
C ASN A 43 1.75 -1.25 -10.65
N ALA A 44 2.38 -2.35 -10.20
CA ALA A 44 3.81 -2.35 -9.90
C ALA A 44 4.67 -2.05 -11.14
N ARG A 45 4.32 -2.63 -12.31
CA ARG A 45 5.03 -2.38 -13.57
C ARG A 45 4.90 -0.92 -14.03
N ILE A 46 3.74 -0.29 -13.82
CA ILE A 46 3.52 1.13 -14.11
C ILE A 46 4.39 2.00 -13.20
N MET A 47 4.42 1.74 -11.89
CA MET A 47 5.27 2.46 -10.94
C MET A 47 6.75 2.30 -11.28
N TYR A 48 7.19 1.08 -11.62
CA TYR A 48 8.55 0.82 -12.07
C TYR A 48 8.88 1.55 -13.37
N ALA A 49 7.94 1.65 -14.32
CA ALA A 49 8.14 2.39 -15.57
C ALA A 49 8.34 3.89 -15.34
N LEU A 50 7.72 4.46 -14.30
CA LEU A 50 7.87 5.87 -13.92
C LEU A 50 9.16 6.15 -13.13
N SER A 51 9.74 5.13 -12.49
CA SER A 51 10.91 5.32 -11.64
C SER A 51 12.15 5.73 -12.42
N ASP A 52 13.02 6.52 -11.77
CA ASP A 52 14.35 6.85 -12.26
C ASP A 52 15.35 5.76 -11.81
N GLU A 53 16.31 5.44 -12.67
CA GLU A 53 17.34 4.44 -12.37
C GLU A 53 18.26 4.85 -11.20
N ARG A 54 18.39 6.16 -10.93
CA ARG A 54 19.24 6.70 -9.86
C ARG A 54 18.57 6.61 -8.50
N ASP A 55 17.25 6.87 -8.46
CA ASP A 55 16.48 6.98 -7.21
C ASP A 55 15.80 5.66 -6.86
N GLY A 56 15.73 4.73 -7.82
CA GLY A 56 15.07 3.45 -7.67
C GLY A 56 13.53 3.55 -7.71
N CYS A 57 12.88 2.41 -7.51
CA CYS A 57 11.42 2.31 -7.51
C CYS A 57 10.91 2.30 -6.07
N ARG A 58 10.13 3.31 -5.69
CA ARG A 58 9.56 3.45 -4.36
C ARG A 58 8.10 3.87 -4.44
N PHE A 59 7.19 3.00 -3.98
CA PHE A 59 5.76 3.29 -4.03
C PHE A 59 4.99 2.64 -2.88
N SER A 60 3.80 3.18 -2.63
CA SER A 60 2.83 2.67 -1.66
C SER A 60 1.59 2.24 -2.38
N VAL A 61 1.07 1.06 -2.04
CA VAL A 61 -0.25 0.59 -2.47
C VAL A 61 -1.18 0.65 -1.26
N ALA A 62 -2.20 1.47 -1.37
CA ALA A 62 -3.22 1.63 -0.35
C ALA A 62 -4.54 0.99 -0.81
N LEU A 63 -5.10 0.13 0.04
CA LEU A 63 -6.34 -0.60 -0.21
C LEU A 63 -7.35 -0.34 0.92
N GLY A 64 -8.64 -0.42 0.60
CA GLY A 64 -9.71 -0.35 1.59
C GLY A 64 -9.87 -1.63 2.39
N LEU A 65 -9.69 -2.76 1.73
CA LEU A 65 -9.95 -4.08 2.29
C LEU A 65 -8.66 -4.82 2.67
N ARG A 66 -8.66 -5.46 3.79
CA ARG A 66 -7.54 -6.18 4.42
C ARG A 66 -7.14 -7.43 3.69
N THR A 67 -8.15 -8.21 3.33
CA THR A 67 -7.94 -9.46 2.57
C THR A 67 -7.23 -9.16 1.26
N LEU A 68 -7.61 -8.08 0.58
CA LEU A 68 -6.93 -7.62 -0.62
C LEU A 68 -5.51 -7.11 -0.33
N THR A 69 -5.30 -6.45 0.80
CA THR A 69 -3.96 -6.01 1.24
C THR A 69 -3.01 -7.19 1.40
N MET A 70 -3.45 -8.25 2.08
CA MET A 70 -2.67 -9.48 2.23
C MET A 70 -2.40 -10.15 0.88
N GLN A 71 -3.45 -10.36 0.08
CA GLN A 71 -3.34 -10.99 -1.24
C GLN A 71 -2.41 -10.22 -2.18
N THR A 72 -2.43 -8.89 -2.13
CA THR A 72 -1.53 -8.03 -2.90
C THR A 72 -0.09 -8.19 -2.42
N GLY A 73 0.14 -8.22 -1.11
CA GLY A 73 1.45 -8.48 -0.53
C GLY A 73 2.00 -9.83 -0.96
N ASP A 74 1.20 -10.89 -0.85
CA ASP A 74 1.58 -12.23 -1.27
C ASP A 74 1.86 -12.32 -2.78
N ALA A 75 1.04 -11.64 -3.60
CA ALA A 75 1.26 -11.57 -5.03
C ALA A 75 2.59 -10.89 -5.38
N TYR A 76 2.96 -9.82 -4.68
CA TYR A 76 4.22 -9.12 -4.90
C TYR A 76 5.42 -9.98 -4.47
N ARG A 77 5.35 -10.69 -3.35
CA ARG A 77 6.38 -11.67 -2.96
C ARG A 77 6.54 -12.76 -4.00
N ALA A 78 5.43 -13.38 -4.40
CA ALA A 78 5.48 -14.55 -5.29
C ALA A 78 5.87 -14.19 -6.73
N LEU A 79 5.30 -13.11 -7.30
CA LEU A 79 5.39 -12.80 -8.72
C LEU A 79 6.49 -11.78 -9.03
N LEU A 80 6.74 -10.80 -8.16
CA LEU A 80 7.82 -9.84 -8.30
C LEU A 80 9.09 -10.28 -7.57
N LYS A 81 9.02 -11.34 -6.76
CA LYS A 81 10.12 -11.90 -5.97
C LYS A 81 10.74 -10.88 -5.01
N LEU A 82 9.91 -9.98 -4.46
CA LEU A 82 10.35 -9.00 -3.48
C LEU A 82 10.66 -9.69 -2.15
N GLY A 83 11.84 -9.42 -1.61
CA GLY A 83 12.29 -9.90 -0.32
C GLY A 83 11.70 -9.12 0.86
N ASP A 84 12.00 -9.59 2.06
CA ASP A 84 11.54 -8.97 3.30
C ASP A 84 12.22 -7.62 3.60
N ASP A 85 13.29 -7.28 2.89
CA ASP A 85 13.96 -5.99 2.89
C ASP A 85 13.45 -5.01 1.82
N GLU A 86 12.57 -5.47 0.92
CA GLU A 86 12.03 -4.67 -0.17
C GLU A 86 10.54 -4.38 -0.01
N LEU A 87 9.79 -5.29 0.63
CA LEU A 87 8.33 -5.21 0.77
C LEU A 87 7.89 -5.22 2.22
N ALA A 88 7.17 -4.18 2.63
CA ALA A 88 6.41 -4.17 3.87
C ALA A 88 4.91 -4.32 3.59
N VAL A 89 4.23 -5.13 4.41
CA VAL A 89 2.76 -5.27 4.39
C VAL A 89 2.22 -4.85 5.74
N LEU A 90 1.39 -3.79 5.77
CA LEU A 90 0.83 -3.24 7.00
C LEU A 90 -0.70 -3.29 6.97
N ILE A 91 -1.29 -3.88 8.00
CA ILE A 91 -2.74 -3.99 8.16
C ILE A 91 -3.15 -3.20 9.40
N GLY A 92 -4.19 -2.37 9.29
CA GLY A 92 -4.66 -1.54 10.41
C GLY A 92 -5.11 -2.36 11.63
N SER A 93 -4.96 -1.79 12.81
CA SER A 93 -5.27 -2.45 14.10
C SER A 93 -6.75 -2.85 14.25
N ASN A 94 -7.68 -2.10 13.64
CA ASN A 94 -9.09 -2.53 13.55
C ASN A 94 -9.24 -3.80 12.73
N ALA A 95 -8.29 -4.06 11.84
CA ALA A 95 -8.19 -5.24 11.01
C ALA A 95 -7.90 -6.51 11.78
N VAL A 96 -6.96 -6.44 12.67
CA VAL A 96 -6.58 -7.57 13.54
C VAL A 96 -7.75 -7.94 14.45
N LYS A 97 -8.48 -6.93 14.97
CA LYS A 97 -9.66 -7.16 15.82
C LYS A 97 -10.79 -7.91 15.11
N LEU A 98 -11.04 -7.62 13.82
CA LEU A 98 -12.11 -8.29 13.07
C LEU A 98 -11.71 -9.70 12.62
N LEU A 99 -10.47 -9.90 12.18
CA LEU A 99 -9.93 -11.25 11.92
C LEU A 99 -10.05 -12.12 13.18
N HIS A 100 -9.75 -11.55 14.33
CA HIS A 100 -9.90 -12.23 15.62
C HIS A 100 -11.37 -12.52 15.98
N GLN A 101 -12.31 -11.68 15.55
CA GLN A 101 -13.75 -11.93 15.71
C GLN A 101 -14.23 -13.04 14.76
N LEU A 102 -13.80 -13.03 13.51
CA LEU A 102 -14.14 -14.08 12.54
C LEU A 102 -13.58 -15.45 12.94
N ASP A 103 -12.31 -15.49 13.40
CA ASP A 103 -11.69 -16.72 13.94
C ASP A 103 -12.38 -17.23 15.21
N LYS A 104 -12.91 -16.34 16.05
CA LYS A 104 -13.70 -16.73 17.22
C LYS A 104 -15.07 -17.30 16.85
N ASP A 105 -15.67 -16.79 15.79
CA ASP A 105 -16.97 -17.28 15.32
C ASP A 105 -16.83 -18.62 14.58
N GLU A 106 -15.75 -18.86 13.85
CA GLU A 106 -15.41 -20.16 13.28
C GLU A 106 -15.04 -21.20 14.36
N LYS A 107 -14.29 -20.81 15.40
CA LYS A 107 -13.91 -21.68 16.51
C LYS A 107 -15.05 -21.99 17.49
N LYS A 108 -16.09 -21.15 17.57
CA LYS A 108 -17.32 -21.47 18.32
C LYS A 108 -18.15 -22.56 17.64
N ASN A 109 -17.99 -22.74 16.33
CA ASN A 109 -18.62 -23.82 15.58
C ASN A 109 -17.85 -25.14 15.63
N THR A 110 -16.61 -25.15 16.14
CA THR A 110 -15.79 -26.34 16.41
C THR A 110 -15.38 -26.32 17.88
N ALA A 111 -16.18 -26.99 18.72
CA ALA A 111 -16.04 -26.99 20.17
C ALA A 111 -14.69 -27.50 20.66
N SER A 112 -14.17 -26.83 21.70
CA SER A 112 -13.27 -27.25 22.77
C SER A 112 -11.78 -26.84 22.71
N ALA A 113 -11.45 -26.09 23.75
CA ALA A 113 -10.25 -26.10 24.58
C ALA A 113 -9.04 -25.18 24.24
N ASN A 114 -8.83 -24.27 25.18
CA ASN A 114 -7.58 -23.71 25.73
C ASN A 114 -6.76 -22.70 24.93
N GLY A 115 -6.62 -21.53 25.53
CA GLY A 115 -5.48 -20.62 25.37
C GLY A 115 -5.72 -19.39 24.49
N SER A 116 -6.42 -18.37 24.99
CA SER A 116 -6.81 -17.20 24.19
C SER A 116 -5.97 -15.92 24.39
N GLU A 117 -4.88 -15.95 25.16
CA GLU A 117 -4.06 -14.74 25.39
C GLU A 117 -2.78 -14.67 24.54
N SER A 118 -2.24 -15.81 24.10
CA SER A 118 -1.00 -15.84 23.29
C SER A 118 -1.21 -15.58 21.80
N ILE A 119 -2.44 -15.66 21.31
CA ILE A 119 -2.77 -15.56 19.87
C ILE A 119 -2.75 -14.10 19.39
N GLN A 120 -3.00 -13.14 20.28
CA GLN A 120 -3.10 -11.73 19.90
C GLN A 120 -1.73 -11.10 19.59
N ASP A 121 -0.68 -11.53 20.29
CA ASP A 121 0.70 -11.11 20.04
C ASP A 121 1.26 -11.77 18.77
N ASP A 122 0.94 -13.03 18.53
CA ASP A 122 1.42 -13.77 17.36
C ASP A 122 0.86 -13.23 16.04
N TYR A 123 -0.39 -12.75 16.00
CA TYR A 123 -0.96 -12.17 14.78
C TYR A 123 -0.41 -10.77 14.45
N GLU A 124 -0.01 -9.97 15.43
CA GLU A 124 0.68 -8.70 15.17
C GLU A 124 2.06 -8.91 14.54
N HIS A 125 2.72 -10.03 14.81
CA HIS A 125 4.02 -10.40 14.26
C HIS A 125 3.93 -11.15 12.90
N LEU A 126 2.85 -11.89 12.65
CA LEU A 126 2.68 -12.71 11.43
C LEU A 126 2.46 -11.89 10.15
N PHE A 127 1.99 -10.65 10.25
CA PHE A 127 1.59 -9.85 9.08
C PHE A 127 2.53 -8.69 8.75
N VAL A 128 3.66 -8.61 9.43
CA VAL A 128 4.65 -7.56 9.20
C VAL A 128 6.02 -8.19 9.12
N SER A 129 6.44 -8.48 7.89
CA SER A 129 7.77 -8.95 7.60
C SER A 129 8.46 -7.86 6.78
N TYR A 130 9.35 -7.13 7.40
CA TYR A 130 10.26 -6.19 6.75
C TYR A 130 11.57 -6.17 7.53
N GLU A 131 12.66 -6.55 6.89
CA GLU A 131 13.99 -6.64 7.50
C GLU A 131 14.91 -5.48 7.14
N GLY A 132 14.46 -4.58 6.25
CA GLY A 132 15.22 -3.39 5.88
C GLY A 132 15.38 -2.42 7.05
N GLN A 133 16.52 -1.72 7.12
CA GLN A 133 16.84 -0.79 8.20
C GLN A 133 17.29 0.56 7.66
N ILE A 134 16.91 1.63 8.34
CA ILE A 134 17.57 2.93 8.23
C ILE A 134 18.82 2.87 9.11
N TYR A 135 19.99 2.85 8.47
CA TYR A 135 21.25 2.49 9.15
C TYR A 135 21.74 3.53 10.15
N ASP A 136 21.46 4.83 9.98
CA ASP A 136 21.96 5.85 10.91
C ASP A 136 21.15 7.16 10.92
N GLY A 137 21.36 7.98 11.94
CA GLY A 137 20.90 9.35 12.04
C GLY A 137 19.75 9.63 13.01
N ARG A 138 19.28 10.88 13.02
CA ARG A 138 18.22 11.34 13.91
C ARG A 138 16.88 10.69 13.61
N LEU A 139 16.61 10.43 12.32
CA LEU A 139 15.38 9.79 11.87
C LEU A 139 15.28 8.36 12.41
N LYS A 140 16.38 7.58 12.36
CA LYS A 140 16.43 6.24 12.93
C LYS A 140 16.05 6.22 14.40
N ARG A 141 16.63 7.12 15.22
CA ARG A 141 16.33 7.19 16.65
C ARG A 141 14.87 7.49 16.94
N TRP A 142 14.22 8.26 16.08
CA TRP A 142 12.79 8.55 16.22
C TRP A 142 11.92 7.38 15.76
N LEU A 143 12.26 6.74 14.65
CA LEU A 143 11.50 5.60 14.09
C LEU A 143 11.67 4.32 14.91
N SER A 144 12.85 4.10 15.52
CA SER A 144 13.13 2.89 16.31
C SER A 144 12.25 2.73 17.55
N SER A 145 11.51 3.78 17.93
CA SER A 145 10.48 3.68 18.98
C SER A 145 9.25 2.85 18.56
N SER A 146 9.06 2.60 17.25
CA SER A 146 7.94 1.82 16.72
C SER A 146 8.34 1.10 15.43
N PRO A 147 8.45 -0.23 15.44
CA PRO A 147 8.75 -1.01 14.25
C PRO A 147 7.78 -0.73 13.08
N LYS A 148 6.49 -0.51 13.36
CA LYS A 148 5.49 -0.17 12.33
C LYS A 148 5.80 1.17 11.64
N LEU A 149 6.27 2.18 12.37
CA LEU A 149 6.67 3.47 11.78
C LEU A 149 7.94 3.33 10.95
N GLU A 150 8.90 2.53 11.42
CA GLU A 150 10.12 2.26 10.67
C GLU A 150 9.81 1.58 9.33
N GLN A 151 8.97 0.55 9.34
CA GLN A 151 8.52 -0.15 8.14
C GLN A 151 7.76 0.76 7.18
N LEU A 152 6.83 1.54 7.71
CA LEU A 152 6.04 2.50 6.92
C LEU A 152 6.96 3.46 6.14
N VAL A 153 8.00 3.97 6.80
CA VAL A 153 8.88 4.98 6.21
C VAL A 153 9.99 4.36 5.38
N SER A 154 10.57 3.23 5.79
CA SER A 154 11.80 2.70 5.18
C SER A 154 11.57 1.78 3.98
N ALA A 155 10.50 0.98 3.96
CA ALA A 155 10.29 -0.02 2.92
C ALA A 155 10.23 0.59 1.50
N PRO A 156 10.98 0.07 0.53
CA PRO A 156 10.86 0.48 -0.87
C PRO A 156 9.43 0.34 -1.36
N VAL A 157 8.84 -0.83 -1.23
CA VAL A 157 7.44 -1.10 -1.58
C VAL A 157 6.64 -1.29 -0.30
N LEU A 158 5.55 -0.55 -0.17
CA LEU A 158 4.59 -0.67 0.92
C LEU A 158 3.25 -1.11 0.38
N VAL A 159 2.68 -2.17 0.94
CA VAL A 159 1.29 -2.55 0.75
C VAL A 159 0.57 -2.39 2.09
N SER A 160 -0.44 -1.54 2.14
CA SER A 160 -1.10 -1.24 3.40
C SER A 160 -2.59 -0.97 3.24
N THR A 161 -3.34 -1.17 4.31
CA THR A 161 -4.65 -0.53 4.38
C THR A 161 -4.48 0.99 4.43
N ILE A 162 -5.44 1.70 3.85
CA ILE A 162 -5.36 3.17 3.71
C ILE A 162 -5.24 3.89 5.05
N ASP A 163 -5.72 3.28 6.13
CA ASP A 163 -5.64 3.82 7.50
C ASP A 163 -4.22 4.20 7.94
N HIS A 164 -3.21 3.55 7.36
CA HIS A 164 -1.81 3.86 7.63
C HIS A 164 -1.33 5.15 6.97
N LEU A 165 -1.97 5.60 5.88
CA LEU A 165 -1.60 6.79 5.14
C LEU A 165 -2.53 7.98 5.42
N MET A 166 -3.79 7.72 5.78
CA MET A 166 -4.79 8.76 6.07
C MET A 166 -4.33 9.80 7.10
N PRO A 167 -3.63 9.45 8.19
CA PRO A 167 -3.16 10.44 9.15
C PRO A 167 -2.27 11.53 8.56
N ALA A 168 -1.66 11.31 7.38
CA ALA A 168 -0.90 12.36 6.68
C ALA A 168 -1.75 13.58 6.35
N THR A 169 -3.04 13.39 6.13
CA THR A 169 -3.98 14.43 5.67
C THR A 169 -4.88 14.97 6.79
N GLU A 170 -4.70 14.43 8.00
CA GLU A 170 -5.49 14.79 9.16
C GLU A 170 -4.62 15.54 10.17
N SER A 171 -5.14 16.65 10.70
CA SER A 171 -4.47 17.42 11.75
C SER A 171 -4.59 16.72 13.11
N GLN A 172 -3.94 15.57 13.25
CA GLN A 172 -3.96 14.81 14.49
C GLN A 172 -2.92 15.32 15.49
N ARG A 173 -3.31 15.39 16.78
CA ARG A 173 -2.40 15.72 17.86
C ARG A 173 -1.38 14.59 18.07
N GLY A 174 -0.15 14.94 18.52
CA GLY A 174 0.87 13.97 18.91
C GLY A 174 1.78 13.47 17.80
N GLY A 175 1.83 14.14 16.65
CA GLY A 175 2.80 13.81 15.59
C GLY A 175 2.50 12.54 14.79
N LYS A 176 1.31 11.97 14.93
CA LYS A 176 0.90 10.75 14.21
C LYS A 176 0.92 10.92 12.68
N GLN A 177 0.80 12.15 12.18
CA GLN A 177 0.85 12.48 10.76
C GLN A 177 2.27 12.44 10.18
N ILE A 178 3.32 12.51 11.00
CA ILE A 178 4.69 12.71 10.50
C ILE A 178 5.16 11.54 9.64
N ALA A 179 5.05 10.31 10.11
CA ALA A 179 5.51 9.14 9.37
C ALA A 179 4.71 8.89 8.07
N PRO A 180 3.36 8.93 8.09
CA PRO A 180 2.58 8.87 6.85
C PRO A 180 2.90 10.00 5.86
N MET A 181 3.14 11.23 6.34
CA MET A 181 3.53 12.36 5.50
C MET A 181 4.91 12.17 4.88
N LEU A 182 5.89 11.69 5.66
CA LEU A 182 7.21 11.33 5.13
C LEU A 182 7.10 10.22 4.09
N ARG A 183 6.20 9.27 4.29
CA ARG A 183 5.94 8.23 3.28
C ARG A 183 5.40 8.82 2.00
N LEU A 184 4.38 9.66 2.04
CA LEU A 184 3.83 10.32 0.85
C LEU A 184 4.86 11.24 0.16
N LEU A 185 5.68 11.94 0.92
CA LEU A 185 6.74 12.79 0.39
C LEU A 185 7.83 12.02 -0.38
N THR A 186 8.06 10.76 -0.01
CA THR A 186 9.21 9.97 -0.50
C THR A 186 8.80 8.76 -1.34
N SER A 187 7.53 8.58 -1.67
CA SER A 187 7.06 7.45 -2.47
C SER A 187 5.88 7.83 -3.35
N ASP A 188 5.76 7.18 -4.48
CA ASP A 188 4.56 7.26 -5.32
C ASP A 188 3.38 6.53 -4.66
N LEU A 189 2.16 6.85 -5.08
CA LEU A 189 0.93 6.33 -4.49
C LEU A 189 0.09 5.57 -5.51
N VAL A 190 -0.28 4.35 -5.17
CA VAL A 190 -1.31 3.55 -5.84
C VAL A 190 -2.51 3.43 -4.91
N LEU A 191 -3.69 3.86 -5.36
CA LEU A 191 -4.96 3.53 -4.72
C LEU A 191 -5.59 2.38 -5.50
N ASP A 192 -5.61 1.20 -4.90
CA ASP A 192 -6.14 0.00 -5.53
C ASP A 192 -7.56 -0.28 -5.02
N GLU A 193 -8.50 -0.49 -5.94
CA GLU A 193 -9.94 -0.64 -5.74
C GLU A 193 -10.53 0.52 -4.89
N PRO A 194 -10.38 1.79 -5.32
CA PRO A 194 -10.92 2.93 -4.58
C PRO A 194 -12.46 2.97 -4.53
N ASP A 195 -13.14 2.20 -5.34
CA ASP A 195 -14.59 1.99 -5.34
C ASP A 195 -15.09 1.08 -4.20
N ASP A 196 -14.20 0.34 -3.53
CA ASP A 196 -14.53 -0.40 -2.31
C ASP A 196 -14.76 0.52 -1.09
N PHE A 197 -14.41 1.81 -1.20
CA PHE A 197 -14.67 2.79 -0.16
C PHE A 197 -16.09 3.36 -0.27
N GLY A 198 -16.72 3.63 0.88
CA GLY A 198 -18.02 4.29 0.92
C GLY A 198 -17.96 5.75 0.45
N LEU A 199 -19.10 6.31 0.08
CA LEU A 199 -19.23 7.73 -0.27
C LEU A 199 -18.76 8.66 0.86
N GLU A 200 -18.84 8.21 2.09
CA GLU A 200 -18.37 8.91 3.28
C GLU A 200 -16.84 9.03 3.35
N ASP A 201 -16.13 8.08 2.75
CA ASP A 201 -14.66 8.06 2.71
C ASP A 201 -14.08 8.90 1.56
N LEU A 202 -14.90 9.23 0.57
CA LEU A 202 -14.48 9.94 -0.64
C LEU A 202 -13.75 11.26 -0.35
N PRO A 203 -14.20 12.12 0.59
CA PRO A 203 -13.46 13.34 0.92
C PRO A 203 -12.06 13.07 1.45
N ALA A 204 -11.87 11.93 2.13
CA ALA A 204 -10.58 11.51 2.66
C ALA A 204 -9.67 10.99 1.55
N LEU A 205 -10.21 10.22 0.60
CA LEU A 205 -9.49 9.79 -0.60
C LEU A 205 -9.04 10.98 -1.44
N CYS A 206 -9.92 11.94 -1.69
CA CYS A 206 -9.58 13.17 -2.41
C CYS A 206 -8.45 13.94 -1.72
N ARG A 207 -8.46 14.03 -0.37
CA ARG A 207 -7.40 14.69 0.38
C ARG A 207 -6.07 13.99 0.23
N ILE A 208 -6.02 12.65 0.33
CA ILE A 208 -4.74 11.92 0.23
C ILE A 208 -4.15 12.05 -1.18
N VAL A 209 -4.98 11.98 -2.23
CA VAL A 209 -4.55 12.20 -3.62
C VAL A 209 -4.02 13.62 -3.81
N ASN A 210 -4.73 14.63 -3.30
CA ASN A 210 -4.30 16.02 -3.37
C ASN A 210 -2.96 16.23 -2.64
N TRP A 211 -2.81 15.70 -1.43
CA TRP A 211 -1.56 15.80 -0.69
C TRP A 211 -0.40 15.07 -1.38
N ALA A 212 -0.63 13.86 -1.90
CA ALA A 212 0.36 13.13 -2.67
C ALA A 212 0.85 13.96 -3.87
N GLY A 213 -0.07 14.53 -4.65
CA GLY A 213 0.25 15.40 -5.77
C GLY A 213 1.01 16.67 -5.36
N MET A 214 0.57 17.33 -4.27
CA MET A 214 1.27 18.52 -3.75
C MET A 214 2.69 18.23 -3.26
N LEU A 215 2.93 17.03 -2.76
CA LEU A 215 4.26 16.56 -2.32
C LEU A 215 5.14 16.05 -3.47
N GLY A 216 4.63 16.04 -4.70
CA GLY A 216 5.36 15.61 -5.89
C GLY A 216 5.29 14.11 -6.17
N SER A 217 4.46 13.36 -5.44
CA SER A 217 4.25 11.93 -5.68
C SER A 217 3.42 11.71 -6.94
N ARG A 218 3.76 10.68 -7.71
CA ARG A 218 2.95 10.20 -8.82
C ARG A 218 1.81 9.37 -8.27
N VAL A 219 0.60 9.53 -8.82
CA VAL A 219 -0.62 8.86 -8.33
C VAL A 219 -1.20 7.97 -9.40
N LEU A 220 -1.53 6.74 -9.04
CA LEU A 220 -2.23 5.77 -9.87
C LEU A 220 -3.50 5.31 -9.17
N LEU A 221 -4.66 5.50 -9.79
CA LEU A 221 -5.90 4.84 -9.39
C LEU A 221 -6.03 3.53 -10.17
N SER A 222 -6.38 2.45 -9.49
CA SER A 222 -6.52 1.12 -10.08
C SER A 222 -7.84 0.50 -9.65
N SER A 223 -8.76 0.29 -10.60
CA SER A 223 -10.06 -0.33 -10.33
C SER A 223 -10.60 -1.05 -11.56
N ALA A 224 -11.47 -2.03 -11.34
CA ALA A 224 -12.26 -2.64 -12.42
C ALA A 224 -13.44 -1.76 -12.83
N THR A 225 -13.97 -0.98 -11.90
CA THR A 225 -15.20 -0.19 -12.02
C THR A 225 -15.02 1.15 -11.36
N LEU A 226 -14.53 2.16 -12.10
CA LEU A 226 -14.46 3.52 -11.57
C LEU A 226 -15.76 4.27 -11.90
N PRO A 227 -16.57 4.63 -10.90
CA PRO A 227 -17.75 5.41 -11.16
C PRO A 227 -17.40 6.84 -11.61
N PRO A 228 -18.21 7.47 -12.50
CA PRO A 228 -17.92 8.80 -13.04
C PRO A 228 -17.82 9.93 -12.00
N GLY A 229 -18.17 9.67 -10.76
CA GLY A 229 -18.13 10.65 -9.66
C GLY A 229 -16.87 10.56 -8.78
N LEU A 230 -15.99 9.63 -9.05
CA LEU A 230 -14.66 9.49 -8.46
C LEU A 230 -13.64 10.10 -9.43
#